data_5b2e82f2977fdebe9b71f737258bedba
#
_entry.id   5b2e82f2977fdebe9b71f737258bedba
#
_cell.length_a   1.000
_cell.length_b   1.000
_cell.length_c   1.000
_cell.angle_alpha   90.00
_cell.angle_beta   90.00
_cell.angle_gamma   90.00
#
_symmetry.space_group_name_H-M   'P 1'
#
loop_
_entity.id
_entity.type
_entity.pdbx_description
1 polymer ?
#
loop_
_entity_poly.entity_id
_entity_poly.type
_entity_poly.pdbx_seq_one_letter_code
_entity_poly.pdbx_strand_id
1 'polypeptide(L)'
;MKINEYFGNISKLEKMLSEWIDLPVSLNVRSAEAKNITFLFENFSEEEIVSFLKDNIQQTEHAVVGYRQDDTYGDILGKCDYQDVLYFEGIGDKVYAYADNLTLRLKNKLYEIEEFSKLYVRISKSFIVNILVVEKIYPSLNGKFIIELTDGQNLTVSRKYKKQFLEYLGD
;
A
#
# COMPACT_ATOMS: atom_id res chain seq x y z
N MET A 1 18.02 -6.32 14.00
CA MET A 1 16.66 -6.39 14.59
C MET A 1 16.48 -7.70 15.36
N LYS A 2 15.77 -7.68 16.47
CA LYS A 2 15.51 -8.87 17.29
C LYS A 2 13.99 -9.07 17.40
N ILE A 3 13.48 -10.28 17.10
CA ILE A 3 12.07 -10.61 17.25
C ILE A 3 11.91 -11.37 18.56
N ASN A 4 11.23 -10.76 19.54
CA ASN A 4 11.15 -11.32 20.90
C ASN A 4 9.89 -12.18 21.13
N GLU A 5 8.74 -11.75 20.62
CA GLU A 5 7.48 -12.46 20.78
C GLU A 5 6.70 -12.44 19.46
N TYR A 6 6.46 -13.61 18.89
CA TYR A 6 5.67 -13.75 17.67
C TYR A 6 4.94 -15.10 17.66
N PHE A 7 3.64 -15.09 17.37
CA PHE A 7 2.79 -16.29 17.35
C PHE A 7 2.78 -17.05 16.03
N GLY A 8 3.57 -16.61 15.05
CA GLY A 8 3.69 -17.23 13.75
C GLY A 8 5.04 -17.87 13.49
N ASN A 9 5.38 -18.08 12.23
CA ASN A 9 6.68 -18.62 11.84
C ASN A 9 7.75 -17.53 11.86
N ILE A 10 8.56 -17.50 12.93
CA ILE A 10 9.63 -16.51 13.14
C ILE A 10 10.63 -16.53 11.98
N SER A 11 11.08 -17.70 11.53
CA SER A 11 12.06 -17.79 10.44
C SER A 11 11.53 -17.24 9.11
N LYS A 12 10.22 -17.37 8.87
CA LYS A 12 9.58 -16.76 7.70
C LYS A 12 9.58 -15.23 7.82
N LEU A 13 9.23 -14.72 9.00
CA LEU A 13 9.22 -13.27 9.26
C LEU A 13 10.62 -12.66 9.19
N GLU A 14 11.63 -13.30 9.77
CA GLU A 14 13.04 -12.88 9.70
C GLU A 14 13.53 -12.80 8.25
N LYS A 15 13.16 -13.78 7.41
CA LYS A 15 13.49 -13.77 5.99
C LYS A 15 12.85 -12.60 5.25
N MET A 16 11.58 -12.30 5.54
CA MET A 16 10.86 -11.16 4.95
C MET A 16 11.43 -9.82 5.40
N LEU A 17 11.98 -9.76 6.60
CA LEU A 17 12.56 -8.56 7.20
C LEU A 17 14.12 -8.58 7.12
N SER A 18 14.68 -9.32 6.17
CA SER A 18 16.15 -9.48 6.04
C SER A 18 16.89 -8.16 5.88
N GLU A 19 16.29 -7.16 5.23
CA GLU A 19 16.85 -5.81 5.09
C GLU A 19 16.90 -5.03 6.41
N TRP A 20 16.12 -5.48 7.41
CA TRP A 20 16.00 -4.83 8.72
C TRP A 20 16.81 -5.53 9.82
N ILE A 21 17.51 -6.63 9.48
CA ILE A 21 18.17 -7.50 10.45
C ILE A 21 19.28 -6.78 11.23
N ASP A 22 19.93 -5.83 10.57
CA ASP A 22 21.03 -5.04 11.16
C ASP A 22 20.55 -3.80 11.94
N LEU A 23 19.25 -3.55 11.95
CA LEU A 23 18.70 -2.43 12.74
C LEU A 23 18.71 -2.78 14.23
N PRO A 24 19.18 -1.87 15.09
CA PRO A 24 19.25 -2.08 16.53
C PRO A 24 17.88 -1.89 17.21
N VAL A 25 16.85 -2.58 16.72
CA VAL A 25 15.49 -2.53 17.23
C VAL A 25 14.98 -3.92 17.57
N SER A 26 14.07 -3.99 18.54
CA SER A 26 13.35 -5.22 18.89
C SER A 26 11.89 -5.13 18.44
N LEU A 27 11.42 -6.14 17.72
CA LEU A 27 10.03 -6.27 17.31
C LEU A 27 9.30 -7.19 18.31
N ASN A 28 8.29 -6.67 19.00
CA ASN A 28 7.43 -7.42 19.90
C ASN A 28 6.01 -7.45 19.33
N VAL A 29 5.51 -8.65 19.03
CA VAL A 29 4.13 -8.88 18.60
C VAL A 29 3.43 -9.72 19.68
N ARG A 30 2.75 -9.07 20.62
CA ARG A 30 2.21 -9.69 21.82
C ARG A 30 0.89 -10.46 21.63
N SER A 31 0.16 -10.21 20.54
CA SER A 31 -1.13 -10.87 20.31
C SER A 31 -1.50 -10.80 18.82
N ALA A 32 -2.13 -11.85 18.32
CA ALA A 32 -2.73 -11.84 16.98
C ALA A 32 -3.90 -10.84 16.86
N GLU A 33 -4.49 -10.44 18.00
CA GLU A 33 -5.57 -9.45 18.08
C GLU A 33 -5.06 -8.02 18.32
N ALA A 34 -3.76 -7.85 18.61
CA ALA A 34 -3.17 -6.53 18.83
C ALA A 34 -3.07 -5.77 17.50
N LYS A 35 -3.85 -4.72 17.37
CA LYS A 35 -3.79 -3.81 16.21
C LYS A 35 -2.56 -2.89 16.22
N ASN A 36 -1.73 -2.95 17.27
CA ASN A 36 -0.59 -2.05 17.45
C ASN A 36 0.73 -2.82 17.39
N ILE A 37 1.67 -2.32 16.61
CA ILE A 37 3.06 -2.74 16.61
C ILE A 37 3.81 -1.88 17.62
N THR A 38 4.53 -2.50 18.54
CA THR A 38 5.35 -1.78 19.52
C THR A 38 6.82 -1.91 19.13
N PHE A 39 7.50 -0.79 18.91
CA PHE A 39 8.95 -0.73 18.79
C PHE A 39 9.55 -0.43 20.15
N LEU A 40 10.55 -1.21 20.55
CA LEU A 40 11.32 -0.99 21.75
C LEU A 40 12.71 -0.52 21.34
N PHE A 41 13.06 0.72 21.73
CA PHE A 41 14.38 1.29 21.53
C PHE A 41 15.17 1.16 22.83
N GLU A 42 16.33 0.49 22.77
CA GLU A 42 17.26 0.37 23.90
C GLU A 42 18.50 1.20 23.61
N ASN A 43 18.86 2.14 24.52
CA ASN A 43 20.04 2.99 24.42
C ASN A 43 20.08 3.96 23.23
N PHE A 44 18.94 4.54 22.86
CA PHE A 44 18.83 5.57 21.84
C PHE A 44 18.54 6.93 22.45
N SER A 45 19.11 7.99 21.86
CA SER A 45 18.70 9.36 22.15
C SER A 45 17.36 9.69 21.47
N GLU A 46 16.72 10.77 21.91
CA GLU A 46 15.45 11.22 21.30
C GLU A 46 15.65 11.55 19.81
N GLU A 47 16.78 12.16 19.44
CA GLU A 47 17.10 12.50 18.05
C GLU A 47 17.29 11.25 17.19
N GLU A 48 17.93 10.22 17.71
CA GLU A 48 18.11 8.94 17.00
C GLU A 48 16.78 8.22 16.80
N ILE A 49 15.90 8.22 17.79
CA ILE A 49 14.53 7.67 17.67
C ILE A 49 13.75 8.42 16.59
N VAL A 50 13.77 9.76 16.64
CA VAL A 50 13.07 10.60 15.65
C VAL A 50 13.62 10.38 14.25
N SER A 51 14.96 10.31 14.10
CA SER A 51 15.59 10.02 12.81
C SER A 51 15.17 8.65 12.28
N PHE A 52 15.28 7.62 13.14
CA PHE A 52 14.84 6.26 12.77
C PHE A 52 13.39 6.21 12.31
N LEU A 53 12.47 6.86 13.05
CA LEU A 53 11.05 6.90 12.69
C LEU A 53 10.82 7.62 11.37
N LYS A 54 11.53 8.72 11.12
CA LYS A 54 11.45 9.45 9.85
C LYS A 54 11.99 8.66 8.66
N ASP A 55 13.10 7.95 8.87
CA ASP A 55 13.81 7.27 7.79
C ASP A 55 13.20 5.90 7.45
N ASN A 56 12.62 5.22 8.46
CA ASN A 56 12.14 3.84 8.31
C ASN A 56 10.62 3.68 8.45
N ILE A 57 9.99 4.55 9.23
CA ILE A 57 8.55 4.64 9.30
C ILE A 57 8.19 5.97 8.67
N GLN A 58 8.26 6.05 7.37
CA GLN A 58 7.78 7.23 6.69
C GLN A 58 6.34 7.45 7.18
N GLN A 59 6.17 8.46 8.02
CA GLN A 59 4.90 9.16 8.05
C GLN A 59 4.77 9.77 6.67
N THR A 60 4.30 8.94 5.78
CA THR A 60 3.70 9.44 4.60
C THR A 60 2.52 10.26 5.09
N GLU A 61 2.66 11.59 5.12
CA GLU A 61 1.51 12.49 5.05
C GLU A 61 0.79 12.19 3.72
N HIS A 62 0.19 11.02 3.65
CA HIS A 62 -0.33 10.53 2.39
C HIS A 62 -1.83 10.68 2.41
N ALA A 63 -2.20 11.92 2.39
CA ALA A 63 -3.50 12.26 1.89
C ALA A 63 -3.42 12.42 0.38
N VAL A 64 -4.23 11.68 -0.30
CA VAL A 64 -4.54 11.92 -1.70
C VAL A 64 -5.44 13.15 -1.76
N VAL A 65 -4.98 14.19 -2.45
CA VAL A 65 -5.75 15.41 -2.70
C VAL A 65 -6.11 15.48 -4.17
N GLY A 66 -7.35 15.67 -4.45
CA GLY A 66 -7.86 15.75 -5.82
C GLY A 66 -9.15 16.54 -5.91
N TYR A 67 -9.70 16.62 -7.10
CA TYR A 67 -10.98 17.29 -7.35
C TYR A 67 -12.11 16.24 -7.37
N ARG A 68 -13.19 16.52 -6.68
CA ARG A 68 -14.45 15.79 -6.83
C ARG A 68 -15.52 16.71 -7.41
N GLN A 69 -16.46 16.13 -8.14
CA GLN A 69 -17.62 16.84 -8.62
C GLN A 69 -18.59 17.07 -7.46
N ASP A 70 -19.04 18.29 -7.28
CA ASP A 70 -20.10 18.66 -6.34
C ASP A 70 -21.24 19.29 -7.13
N ASP A 71 -22.48 18.90 -6.80
CA ASP A 71 -23.65 19.35 -7.55
C ASP A 71 -23.94 20.85 -7.39
N THR A 72 -23.50 21.43 -6.29
CA THR A 72 -23.74 22.85 -5.97
C THR A 72 -22.60 23.75 -6.41
N TYR A 73 -21.35 23.30 -6.17
CA TYR A 73 -20.15 24.15 -6.33
C TYR A 73 -19.26 23.74 -7.51
N GLY A 74 -19.63 22.69 -8.25
CA GLY A 74 -18.79 22.13 -9.31
C GLY A 74 -17.57 21.39 -8.80
N ASP A 75 -16.41 21.61 -9.37
CA ASP A 75 -15.16 20.95 -8.95
C ASP A 75 -14.67 21.51 -7.61
N ILE A 76 -14.76 20.73 -6.53
CA ILE A 76 -14.21 21.09 -5.22
C ILE A 76 -13.01 20.21 -4.87
N LEU A 77 -12.08 20.74 -4.07
CA LEU A 77 -10.97 19.96 -3.54
C LEU A 77 -11.48 18.98 -2.49
N GLY A 78 -11.15 17.72 -2.69
CA GLY A 78 -11.36 16.63 -1.74
C GLY A 78 -10.04 16.06 -1.26
N LYS A 79 -10.08 15.40 -0.11
CA LYS A 79 -8.96 14.72 0.51
C LYS A 79 -9.43 13.35 1.02
N CYS A 80 -8.62 12.31 0.83
CA CYS A 80 -8.77 11.03 1.53
C CYS A 80 -7.40 10.52 2.00
N ASP A 81 -7.40 9.67 3.01
CA ASP A 81 -6.17 9.04 3.44
C ASP A 81 -5.68 8.06 2.38
N TYR A 82 -4.37 7.99 2.20
CA TYR A 82 -3.76 7.17 1.17
C TYR A 82 -4.14 5.69 1.31
N GLN A 83 -4.19 5.20 2.55
CA GLN A 83 -4.56 3.80 2.83
C GLN A 83 -6.01 3.45 2.46
N ASP A 84 -6.90 4.44 2.39
CA ASP A 84 -8.31 4.24 2.05
C ASP A 84 -8.54 4.15 0.54
N VAL A 85 -7.53 4.50 -0.27
CA VAL A 85 -7.63 4.37 -1.72
C VAL A 85 -7.52 2.90 -2.11
N LEU A 86 -8.52 2.39 -2.82
CA LEU A 86 -8.59 1.02 -3.30
C LEU A 86 -7.73 0.84 -4.56
N TYR A 87 -7.86 1.76 -5.50
CA TYR A 87 -7.08 1.75 -6.74
C TYR A 87 -7.05 3.14 -7.41
N PHE A 88 -6.13 3.27 -8.36
CA PHE A 88 -6.06 4.42 -9.25
C PHE A 88 -6.28 3.99 -10.69
N GLU A 89 -6.99 4.82 -11.45
CA GLU A 89 -7.28 4.59 -12.85
C GLU A 89 -6.88 5.77 -13.72
N GLY A 90 -6.17 5.49 -14.80
CA GLY A 90 -5.87 6.47 -15.85
C GLY A 90 -6.91 6.40 -16.96
N ILE A 91 -7.66 7.48 -17.17
CA ILE A 91 -8.65 7.63 -18.22
C ILE A 91 -8.25 8.82 -19.10
N GLY A 92 -7.78 8.55 -20.31
CA GLY A 92 -7.24 9.57 -21.18
C GLY A 92 -6.00 10.23 -20.58
N ASP A 93 -6.05 11.52 -20.35
CA ASP A 93 -4.99 12.34 -19.75
C ASP A 93 -5.14 12.54 -18.23
N LYS A 94 -6.24 12.04 -17.66
CA LYS A 94 -6.61 12.22 -16.25
C LYS A 94 -6.36 10.95 -15.46
N VAL A 95 -6.11 11.11 -14.16
CA VAL A 95 -5.98 10.03 -13.19
C VAL A 95 -7.01 10.22 -12.09
N TYR A 96 -7.64 9.13 -11.71
CA TYR A 96 -8.66 9.08 -10.67
C TYR A 96 -8.21 8.15 -9.54
N ALA A 97 -8.41 8.58 -8.31
CA ALA A 97 -8.31 7.74 -7.12
C ALA A 97 -9.71 7.32 -6.68
N TYR A 98 -9.88 6.04 -6.42
CA TYR A 98 -11.14 5.46 -5.96
C TYR A 98 -10.98 4.97 -4.52
N ALA A 99 -11.81 5.47 -3.62
CA ALA A 99 -11.99 5.00 -2.25
C ALA A 99 -13.48 4.69 -2.06
N ASP A 100 -13.88 4.03 -0.95
CA ASP A 100 -15.22 3.45 -0.77
C ASP A 100 -16.39 4.31 -1.31
N ASN A 101 -16.47 5.56 -0.92
CA ASN A 101 -17.55 6.46 -1.34
C ASN A 101 -17.01 7.76 -1.95
N LEU A 102 -15.77 7.77 -2.39
CA LEU A 102 -15.11 8.96 -2.88
C LEU A 102 -14.30 8.66 -4.13
N THR A 103 -14.51 9.47 -5.15
CA THR A 103 -13.66 9.49 -6.35
C THR A 103 -13.00 10.86 -6.46
N LEU A 104 -11.69 10.88 -6.55
CA LEU A 104 -10.91 12.10 -6.70
C LEU A 104 -10.18 12.10 -8.05
N ARG A 105 -10.35 13.16 -8.82
CA ARG A 105 -9.53 13.42 -10.00
C ARG A 105 -8.22 14.08 -9.58
N LEU A 106 -7.11 13.43 -9.87
CA LEU A 106 -5.78 13.86 -9.48
C LEU A 106 -5.10 14.72 -10.55
N LYS A 107 -4.13 15.52 -10.12
CA LYS A 107 -3.17 16.18 -11.01
C LYS A 107 -1.99 15.28 -11.36
N ASN A 108 -1.71 14.30 -10.52
CA ASN A 108 -0.61 13.35 -10.66
C ASN A 108 -0.79 12.46 -11.88
N LYS A 109 0.33 11.98 -12.41
CA LYS A 109 0.35 10.90 -13.39
C LYS A 109 0.50 9.55 -12.70
N LEU A 110 0.04 8.48 -13.36
CA LEU A 110 0.11 7.13 -12.78
C LEU A 110 1.54 6.70 -12.40
N TYR A 111 2.55 7.09 -13.16
CA TYR A 111 3.94 6.75 -12.84
C TYR A 111 4.45 7.45 -11.55
N GLU A 112 3.96 8.66 -11.25
CA GLU A 112 4.29 9.36 -10.00
C GLU A 112 3.66 8.65 -8.79
N ILE A 113 2.46 8.07 -8.96
CA ILE A 113 1.76 7.32 -7.92
C ILE A 113 2.48 6.01 -7.59
N GLU A 114 3.09 5.36 -8.57
CA GLU A 114 3.90 4.14 -8.34
C GLU A 114 5.08 4.39 -7.36
N GLU A 115 5.58 5.63 -7.30
CA GLU A 115 6.69 6.02 -6.44
C GLU A 115 6.24 6.34 -5.00
N PHE A 116 4.95 6.60 -4.77
CA PHE A 116 4.46 7.06 -3.47
C PHE A 116 4.52 5.98 -2.38
N SER A 117 4.27 4.73 -2.71
CA SER A 117 4.28 3.64 -1.73
C SER A 117 4.38 2.27 -2.40
N LYS A 118 5.09 1.36 -1.76
CA LYS A 118 5.16 -0.05 -2.16
C LYS A 118 3.81 -0.78 -2.04
N LEU A 119 2.81 -0.19 -1.37
CA LEU A 119 1.46 -0.76 -1.29
C LEU A 119 0.70 -0.67 -2.61
N TYR A 120 1.12 0.20 -3.52
CA TYR A 120 0.45 0.48 -4.77
C TYR A 120 1.17 -0.18 -5.93
N VAL A 121 0.54 -1.20 -6.47
CA VAL A 121 1.12 -2.05 -7.50
C VAL A 121 0.47 -1.81 -8.85
N ARG A 122 1.28 -1.54 -9.86
CA ARG A 122 0.80 -1.42 -11.24
C ARG A 122 0.35 -2.77 -11.77
N ILE A 123 -0.92 -2.86 -12.16
CA ILE A 123 -1.52 -4.11 -12.69
C ILE A 123 -1.84 -4.04 -14.18
N SER A 124 -1.87 -2.82 -14.74
CA SER A 124 -2.07 -2.62 -16.18
C SER A 124 -1.51 -1.28 -16.64
N LYS A 125 -1.67 -0.97 -17.92
CA LYS A 125 -1.32 0.34 -18.46
C LYS A 125 -2.12 1.47 -17.78
N SER A 126 -3.34 1.18 -17.32
CA SER A 126 -4.27 2.17 -16.79
C SER A 126 -4.60 2.01 -15.31
N PHE A 127 -4.19 0.92 -14.65
CA PHE A 127 -4.57 0.65 -13.27
C PHE A 127 -3.37 0.42 -12.35
N ILE A 128 -3.45 1.02 -11.17
CA ILE A 128 -2.63 0.75 -9.99
C ILE A 128 -3.58 0.33 -8.88
N VAL A 129 -3.30 -0.73 -8.15
CA VAL A 129 -4.14 -1.26 -7.06
C VAL A 129 -3.41 -1.20 -5.74
N ASN A 130 -4.14 -0.95 -4.67
CA ASN A 130 -3.66 -1.17 -3.31
C ASN A 130 -3.64 -2.68 -3.05
N ILE A 131 -2.46 -3.24 -2.83
CA ILE A 131 -2.31 -4.68 -2.64
C ILE A 131 -3.03 -5.21 -1.39
N LEU A 132 -3.22 -4.36 -0.38
CA LEU A 132 -3.88 -4.75 0.87
C LEU A 132 -5.38 -4.98 0.73
N VAL A 133 -6.02 -4.42 -0.29
CA VAL A 133 -7.46 -4.59 -0.54
C VAL A 133 -7.77 -5.71 -1.53
N VAL A 134 -6.76 -6.44 -1.98
CA VAL A 134 -6.96 -7.59 -2.86
C VAL A 134 -7.34 -8.81 -2.01
N GLU A 135 -8.57 -9.28 -2.16
CA GLU A 135 -9.09 -10.44 -1.44
C GLU A 135 -8.85 -11.76 -2.16
N LYS A 136 -9.09 -11.78 -3.48
CA LYS A 136 -9.02 -13.01 -4.27
C LYS A 136 -8.35 -12.77 -5.61
N ILE A 137 -7.67 -13.80 -6.09
CA ILE A 137 -6.96 -13.78 -7.37
C ILE A 137 -7.37 -15.01 -8.17
N TYR A 138 -7.90 -14.77 -9.36
CA TYR A 138 -8.34 -15.82 -10.25
C TYR A 138 -7.48 -15.88 -11.50
N PRO A 139 -7.02 -17.07 -11.91
CA PRO A 139 -6.44 -17.21 -13.24
C PRO A 139 -7.52 -16.89 -14.30
N SER A 140 -7.14 -16.13 -15.31
CA SER A 140 -7.99 -15.77 -16.43
C SER A 140 -7.40 -16.26 -17.75
N LEU A 141 -8.25 -16.31 -18.77
CA LEU A 141 -7.83 -16.67 -20.12
C LEU A 141 -6.68 -15.79 -20.61
N ASN A 142 -5.85 -16.32 -21.50
CA ASN A 142 -4.72 -15.62 -22.11
C ASN A 142 -3.63 -15.18 -21.13
N GLY A 143 -3.45 -15.89 -20.01
CA GLY A 143 -2.37 -15.67 -19.05
C GLY A 143 -2.48 -14.39 -18.21
N LYS A 144 -3.68 -13.82 -18.10
CA LYS A 144 -4.01 -12.72 -17.20
C LYS A 144 -4.45 -13.25 -15.83
N PHE A 145 -4.58 -12.34 -14.86
CA PHE A 145 -5.34 -12.57 -13.63
C PHE A 145 -6.51 -11.61 -13.55
N ILE A 146 -7.55 -12.04 -12.85
CA ILE A 146 -8.60 -11.17 -12.33
C ILE A 146 -8.39 -11.11 -10.81
N ILE A 147 -8.41 -9.93 -10.25
CA ILE A 147 -8.35 -9.71 -8.81
C ILE A 147 -9.70 -9.16 -8.35
N GLU A 148 -10.19 -9.67 -7.24
CA GLU A 148 -11.38 -9.19 -6.54
C GLU A 148 -10.92 -8.36 -5.35
N LEU A 149 -11.45 -7.16 -5.20
CA LEU A 149 -11.14 -6.23 -4.13
C LEU A 149 -12.15 -6.38 -2.98
N THR A 150 -11.83 -5.81 -1.82
CA THR A 150 -12.68 -5.81 -0.62
C THR A 150 -14.07 -5.21 -0.82
N ASP A 151 -14.23 -4.32 -1.78
CA ASP A 151 -15.52 -3.74 -2.18
C ASP A 151 -16.30 -4.59 -3.20
N GLY A 152 -15.76 -5.76 -3.57
CA GLY A 152 -16.32 -6.67 -4.57
C GLY A 152 -16.00 -6.31 -6.02
N GLN A 153 -15.26 -5.24 -6.27
CA GLN A 153 -14.87 -4.85 -7.63
C GLN A 153 -13.82 -5.80 -8.19
N ASN A 154 -13.90 -6.05 -9.51
CA ASN A 154 -12.96 -6.90 -10.21
C ASN A 154 -12.06 -6.09 -11.15
N LEU A 155 -10.76 -6.23 -11.02
CA LEU A 155 -9.76 -5.63 -11.88
C LEU A 155 -8.94 -6.70 -12.60
N THR A 156 -8.38 -6.35 -13.76
CA THR A 156 -7.55 -7.27 -14.55
C THR A 156 -6.07 -6.94 -14.46
N VAL A 157 -5.28 -7.89 -13.98
CA VAL A 157 -3.82 -7.84 -14.06
C VAL A 157 -3.40 -8.30 -15.45
N SER A 158 -2.81 -7.42 -16.22
CA SER A 158 -2.37 -7.73 -17.58
C SER A 158 -1.08 -8.54 -17.57
N ARG A 159 -0.83 -9.34 -18.62
CA ARG A 159 0.34 -10.25 -18.73
C ARG A 159 1.67 -9.57 -18.43
N LYS A 160 1.86 -8.34 -18.91
CA LYS A 160 3.09 -7.58 -18.72
C LYS A 160 3.40 -7.31 -17.23
N TYR A 161 2.37 -7.10 -16.43
CA TYR A 161 2.49 -6.72 -15.02
C TYR A 161 2.33 -7.91 -14.06
N LYS A 162 2.01 -9.11 -14.60
CA LYS A 162 1.77 -10.30 -13.79
C LYS A 162 2.96 -10.68 -12.92
N LYS A 163 4.18 -10.66 -13.46
CA LYS A 163 5.39 -11.05 -12.71
C LYS A 163 5.61 -10.11 -11.53
N GLN A 164 5.63 -8.82 -11.77
CA GLN A 164 5.77 -7.80 -10.74
C GLN A 164 4.67 -7.93 -9.67
N PHE A 165 3.42 -8.16 -10.08
CA PHE A 165 2.30 -8.34 -9.16
C PHE A 165 2.47 -9.55 -8.24
N LEU A 166 2.95 -10.70 -8.75
CA LEU A 166 3.21 -11.90 -7.96
C LEU A 166 4.39 -11.69 -6.98
N GLU A 167 5.44 -10.99 -7.39
CA GLU A 167 6.57 -10.65 -6.52
C GLU A 167 6.13 -9.86 -5.28
N TYR A 168 5.12 -8.99 -5.41
CA TYR A 168 4.53 -8.29 -4.26
C TYR A 168 3.73 -9.20 -3.33
N LEU A 169 3.22 -10.33 -3.82
CA LEU A 169 2.50 -11.33 -3.02
C LEU A 169 3.44 -12.32 -2.33
N GLY A 170 4.74 -12.28 -2.64
CA GLY A 170 5.74 -13.14 -2.05
C GLY A 170 5.88 -14.50 -2.76
N ASP A 171 5.48 -14.57 -4.03
CA ASP A 171 5.66 -15.74 -4.92
C ASP A 171 6.91 -15.60 -5.80
#